data_36b5976c80ce0dd96f4965ab6ad09efd
#
_entry.id   36b5976c80ce0dd96f4965ab6ad09efd
#
_cell.length_a   1.000
_cell.length_b   1.000
_cell.length_c   1.000
_cell.angle_alpha   90.00
_cell.angle_beta   90.00
_cell.angle_gamma   90.00
#
_symmetry.space_group_name_H-M   'P 1'
#
loop_
_entity.id
_entity.type
_entity.pdbx_description
1 polymer ?
#
loop_
_entity_poly.entity_id
_entity_poly.type
_entity_poly.pdbx_seq_one_letter_code
_entity_poly.pdbx_strand_id
1 'polypeptide(L)'
;MLRTVALVLLTAAPAIPATYDVVVYGCTSAAMTAAVQTKKMGRSVALVCPERHLGGLTAGGLGWTDSGNKAVIGGLSREFYHRVWRHYAQPAAWKWQKQSEFGNKGQGTVALDQEARTMWIFEPHVAERVYEDWIKEMQIPVFRNSWLDRASGVKKTGGRITSITMQNGKTYAARMFLDATYEGDLM
;
A
#
# COMPACT_ATOMS: atom_id res chain seq x y z
N MET A 1 12.47 -43.55 45.43
CA MET A 1 12.70 -42.10 45.30
C MET A 1 11.96 -41.61 44.02
N LEU A 2 10.76 -41.06 44.18
CA LEU A 2 9.98 -40.46 43.08
C LEU A 2 10.48 -39.03 42.84
N ARG A 3 10.99 -38.74 41.67
CA ARG A 3 11.33 -37.37 41.26
C ARG A 3 10.10 -36.70 40.66
N THR A 4 9.53 -35.75 41.39
CA THR A 4 8.45 -34.89 40.89
C THR A 4 9.02 -33.91 39.87
N VAL A 5 8.62 -34.04 38.60
CA VAL A 5 8.94 -33.05 37.55
C VAL A 5 7.85 -31.97 37.62
N ALA A 6 8.22 -30.77 38.05
CA ALA A 6 7.31 -29.61 38.00
C ALA A 6 7.28 -29.07 36.58
N LEU A 7 6.14 -29.14 35.91
CA LEU A 7 5.88 -28.53 34.61
C LEU A 7 5.56 -27.04 34.83
N VAL A 8 6.51 -26.16 34.51
CA VAL A 8 6.28 -24.71 34.53
C VAL A 8 5.56 -24.33 33.25
N LEU A 9 4.26 -24.08 33.33
CA LEU A 9 3.48 -23.48 32.26
C LEU A 9 3.84 -21.97 32.16
N LEU A 10 4.68 -21.60 31.20
CA LEU A 10 4.86 -20.21 30.83
C LEU A 10 3.57 -19.72 30.15
N THR A 11 2.73 -18.99 30.86
CA THR A 11 1.62 -18.23 30.26
C THR A 11 2.22 -17.00 29.56
N ALA A 12 2.25 -17.01 28.24
CA ALA A 12 2.58 -15.82 27.48
C ALA A 12 1.55 -14.73 27.78
N ALA A 13 1.98 -13.61 28.37
CA ALA A 13 1.13 -12.44 28.53
C ALA A 13 0.64 -11.99 27.14
N PRO A 14 -0.63 -11.59 26.99
CA PRO A 14 -1.13 -11.08 25.73
C PRO A 14 -0.30 -9.86 25.33
N ALA A 15 0.34 -9.91 24.16
CA ALA A 15 1.09 -8.78 23.62
C ALA A 15 0.11 -7.61 23.44
N ILE A 16 0.38 -6.47 24.08
CA ILE A 16 -0.40 -5.25 23.85
C ILE A 16 -0.21 -4.87 22.37
N PRO A 17 -1.28 -4.76 21.57
CA PRO A 17 -1.14 -4.44 20.17
C PRO A 17 -0.47 -3.07 20.00
N ALA A 18 0.46 -2.96 19.06
CA ALA A 18 1.10 -1.70 18.75
C ALA A 18 0.04 -0.66 18.40
N THR A 19 0.08 0.51 19.04
CA THR A 19 -0.85 1.61 18.78
C THR A 19 -0.22 2.56 17.76
N TYR A 20 -0.94 2.81 16.65
CA TYR A 20 -0.54 3.73 15.60
C TYR A 20 -1.37 5.02 15.66
N ASP A 21 -0.86 6.11 15.10
CA ASP A 21 -1.71 7.29 14.85
C ASP A 21 -2.78 6.94 13.80
N VAL A 22 -2.37 6.20 12.75
CA VAL A 22 -3.26 5.80 11.66
C VAL A 22 -3.03 4.33 11.29
N VAL A 23 -4.11 3.59 11.11
CA VAL A 23 -4.12 2.30 10.42
C VAL A 23 -4.85 2.48 9.10
N VAL A 24 -4.18 2.15 8.01
CA VAL A 24 -4.77 2.10 6.67
C VAL A 24 -5.07 0.65 6.34
N TYR A 25 -6.34 0.33 6.11
CA TYR A 25 -6.80 -0.99 5.70
C TYR A 25 -7.04 -1.01 4.19
N GLY A 26 -6.36 -1.91 3.48
CA GLY A 26 -6.38 -2.03 2.02
C GLY A 26 -4.99 -2.04 1.42
N CYS A 27 -4.89 -2.44 0.13
CA CYS A 27 -3.64 -2.50 -0.64
C CYS A 27 -3.70 -1.70 -1.94
N THR A 28 -4.72 -0.88 -2.13
CA THR A 28 -4.91 -0.08 -3.33
C THR A 28 -3.88 1.04 -3.44
N SER A 29 -3.77 1.68 -4.59
CA SER A 29 -2.94 2.88 -4.75
C SER A 29 -3.35 4.01 -3.79
N ALA A 30 -4.64 4.09 -3.43
CA ALA A 30 -5.14 5.00 -2.39
C ALA A 30 -4.53 4.66 -1.01
N ALA A 31 -4.48 3.36 -0.67
CA ALA A 31 -3.84 2.91 0.58
C ALA A 31 -2.35 3.30 0.64
N MET A 32 -1.62 3.11 -0.48
CA MET A 32 -0.20 3.46 -0.57
C MET A 32 0.01 4.96 -0.34
N THR A 33 -0.73 5.80 -1.06
CA THR A 33 -0.58 7.26 -0.95
C THR A 33 -1.04 7.79 0.40
N ALA A 34 -2.11 7.23 1.00
CA ALA A 34 -2.56 7.57 2.34
C ALA A 34 -1.48 7.27 3.40
N ALA A 35 -0.88 6.08 3.33
CA ALA A 35 0.19 5.68 4.26
C ALA A 35 1.44 6.56 4.10
N VAL A 36 1.88 6.82 2.86
CA VAL A 36 3.00 7.71 2.56
C VAL A 36 2.74 9.13 3.07
N GLN A 37 1.55 9.69 2.80
CA GLN A 37 1.21 11.03 3.26
C GLN A 37 1.18 11.11 4.79
N THR A 38 0.60 10.12 5.45
CA THR A 38 0.58 10.02 6.92
C THR A 38 1.99 10.05 7.49
N LYS A 39 2.91 9.28 6.90
CA LYS A 39 4.31 9.25 7.32
C LYS A 39 5.02 10.58 7.07
N LYS A 40 4.78 11.23 5.92
CA LYS A 40 5.32 12.57 5.61
C LYS A 40 4.86 13.63 6.61
N MET A 41 3.67 13.47 7.20
CA MET A 41 3.15 14.32 8.27
C MET A 41 3.74 14.00 9.66
N GLY A 42 4.75 13.13 9.74
CA GLY A 42 5.40 12.74 11.00
C GLY A 42 4.54 11.85 11.91
N ARG A 43 3.51 11.19 11.36
CA ARG A 43 2.64 10.30 12.11
C ARG A 43 3.05 8.84 11.94
N SER A 44 2.82 8.05 12.99
CA SER A 44 2.97 6.61 12.92
C SER A 44 1.82 5.99 12.13
N VAL A 45 2.15 5.08 11.21
CA VAL A 45 1.16 4.44 10.34
C VAL A 45 1.48 2.96 10.17
N ALA A 46 0.43 2.14 10.10
CA ALA A 46 0.51 0.75 9.66
C ALA A 46 -0.39 0.55 8.44
N LEU A 47 0.11 -0.21 7.47
CA LEU A 47 -0.62 -0.64 6.29
C LEU A 47 -1.04 -2.09 6.50
N VAL A 48 -2.34 -2.35 6.61
CA VAL A 48 -2.92 -3.68 6.82
C VAL A 48 -3.61 -4.12 5.54
N CYS A 49 -3.01 -5.08 4.87
CA CYS A 49 -3.35 -5.51 3.52
C CYS A 49 -4.10 -6.84 3.52
N PRO A 50 -5.33 -6.92 2.98
CA PRO A 50 -5.99 -8.20 2.71
C PRO A 50 -5.15 -9.06 1.76
N GLU A 51 -4.69 -8.47 0.65
CA GLU A 51 -3.97 -9.17 -0.39
C GLU A 51 -2.47 -9.27 -0.10
N ARG A 52 -1.79 -9.98 -1.02
CA ARG A 52 -0.34 -10.13 -1.03
C ARG A 52 0.35 -8.96 -1.74
N HIS A 53 -0.25 -8.47 -2.84
CA HIS A 53 0.33 -7.48 -3.74
C HIS A 53 -0.10 -6.05 -3.39
N LEU A 54 0.78 -5.08 -3.59
CA LEU A 54 0.53 -3.67 -3.35
C LEU A 54 0.14 -2.94 -4.64
N GLY A 55 -0.77 -1.96 -4.53
CA GLY A 55 -1.13 -1.06 -5.62
C GLY A 55 -2.50 -1.32 -6.25
N GLY A 56 -3.18 -2.41 -5.86
CA GLY A 56 -4.51 -2.74 -6.37
C GLY A 56 -4.56 -2.81 -7.90
N LEU A 57 -5.56 -2.21 -8.53
CA LEU A 57 -5.74 -2.23 -9.99
C LEU A 57 -4.55 -1.63 -10.74
N THR A 58 -3.87 -0.61 -10.18
CA THR A 58 -2.70 0.02 -10.80
C THR A 58 -1.55 -0.98 -11.00
N ALA A 59 -1.35 -1.90 -10.05
CA ALA A 59 -0.34 -2.97 -10.14
C ALA A 59 -0.94 -4.29 -10.63
N GLY A 60 -2.24 -4.40 -10.76
CA GLY A 60 -2.98 -5.60 -11.15
C GLY A 60 -3.27 -5.76 -12.65
N GLY A 61 -2.78 -4.84 -13.50
CA GLY A 61 -2.93 -4.96 -14.94
C GLY A 61 -3.43 -3.70 -15.67
N LEU A 62 -3.99 -2.73 -14.98
CA LEU A 62 -4.46 -1.47 -15.58
C LEU A 62 -3.31 -0.46 -15.69
N GLY A 63 -2.28 -0.80 -16.48
CA GLY A 63 -1.09 0.03 -16.67
C GLY A 63 -1.24 1.15 -17.69
N TRP A 64 -2.40 1.30 -18.31
CA TRP A 64 -2.71 2.43 -19.19
C TRP A 64 -3.51 3.47 -18.41
N THR A 65 -2.94 4.66 -18.18
CA THR A 65 -3.60 5.70 -17.39
C THR A 65 -4.55 6.53 -18.26
N ASP A 66 -5.83 6.48 -17.93
CA ASP A 66 -6.88 7.33 -18.48
C ASP A 66 -6.85 8.69 -17.77
N SER A 67 -6.14 9.65 -18.34
CA SER A 67 -5.77 10.86 -17.59
C SER A 67 -6.25 12.18 -18.17
N GLY A 68 -6.65 12.24 -19.42
CA GLY A 68 -6.99 13.52 -20.06
C GLY A 68 -5.86 14.56 -19.97
N ASN A 69 -6.08 15.65 -19.25
CA ASN A 69 -5.05 16.67 -19.01
C ASN A 69 -4.13 16.27 -17.87
N LYS A 70 -2.98 15.71 -18.19
CA LYS A 70 -1.97 15.25 -17.22
C LYS A 70 -1.30 16.38 -16.41
N ALA A 71 -1.35 17.62 -16.91
CA ALA A 71 -0.74 18.76 -16.24
C ALA A 71 -1.42 19.08 -14.88
N VAL A 72 -2.70 18.73 -14.73
CA VAL A 72 -3.44 18.96 -13.48
C VAL A 72 -3.23 17.87 -12.42
N ILE A 73 -2.61 16.74 -12.78
CA ILE A 73 -2.28 15.67 -11.84
C ILE A 73 -1.05 16.08 -11.03
N GLY A 74 -1.22 16.22 -9.72
CA GLY A 74 -0.19 16.71 -8.81
C GLY A 74 0.06 15.80 -7.60
N GLY A 75 0.81 16.31 -6.62
CA GLY A 75 1.04 15.66 -5.34
C GLY A 75 1.66 14.27 -5.46
N LEU A 76 1.21 13.34 -4.63
CA LEU A 76 1.72 11.98 -4.59
C LEU A 76 1.39 11.18 -5.86
N SER A 77 0.31 11.49 -6.56
CA SER A 77 0.01 10.86 -7.85
C SER A 77 1.09 11.19 -8.89
N ARG A 78 1.49 12.47 -9.01
CA ARG A 78 2.59 12.85 -9.89
C ARG A 78 3.92 12.23 -9.45
N GLU A 79 4.17 12.14 -8.16
CA GLU A 79 5.36 11.47 -7.60
C GLU A 79 5.41 10.00 -8.01
N PHE A 80 4.27 9.28 -7.98
CA PHE A 80 4.18 7.92 -8.47
C PHE A 80 4.59 7.82 -9.94
N TYR A 81 4.00 8.63 -10.83
CA TYR A 81 4.34 8.61 -12.26
C TYR A 81 5.78 9.05 -12.54
N HIS A 82 6.36 9.91 -11.70
CA HIS A 82 7.78 10.24 -11.75
C HIS A 82 8.66 9.04 -11.37
N ARG A 83 8.30 8.29 -10.33
CA ARG A 83 9.03 7.07 -9.93
C ARG A 83 8.95 5.99 -11.02
N VAL A 84 7.82 5.84 -11.68
CA VAL A 84 7.67 4.97 -12.86
C VAL A 84 8.58 5.45 -13.99
N TRP A 85 8.62 6.76 -14.28
CA TRP A 85 9.52 7.34 -15.27
C TRP A 85 11.00 7.02 -14.96
N ARG A 86 11.43 7.13 -13.72
CA ARG A 86 12.81 6.79 -13.31
C ARG A 86 13.20 5.35 -13.67
N HIS A 87 12.25 4.42 -13.61
CA HIS A 87 12.47 3.05 -14.08
C HIS A 87 12.68 3.02 -15.59
N TYR A 88 11.77 3.58 -16.38
CA TYR A 88 11.84 3.56 -17.84
C TYR A 88 12.89 4.53 -18.44
N ALA A 89 13.44 5.43 -17.67
CA ALA A 89 14.61 6.20 -18.06
C ALA A 89 15.90 5.35 -18.14
N GLN A 90 15.89 4.13 -17.57
CA GLN A 90 17.00 3.21 -17.63
C GLN A 90 16.93 2.34 -18.90
N PRO A 91 17.99 2.27 -19.72
CA PRO A 91 17.97 1.39 -20.91
C PRO A 91 17.64 -0.07 -20.58
N ALA A 92 18.06 -0.57 -19.43
CA ALA A 92 17.81 -1.93 -18.98
C ALA A 92 16.33 -2.26 -18.71
N ALA A 93 15.45 -1.26 -18.61
CA ALA A 93 14.00 -1.45 -18.44
C ALA A 93 13.34 -1.97 -19.72
N TRP A 94 13.90 -1.67 -20.88
CA TRP A 94 13.33 -1.98 -22.20
C TRP A 94 13.73 -3.41 -22.65
N LYS A 95 13.21 -4.42 -21.96
CA LYS A 95 13.57 -5.82 -22.21
C LYS A 95 12.80 -6.44 -23.36
N TRP A 96 11.56 -6.01 -23.58
CA TRP A 96 10.62 -6.63 -24.52
C TRP A 96 10.55 -5.91 -25.87
N GLN A 97 11.00 -4.66 -25.91
CA GLN A 97 11.12 -3.84 -27.11
C GLN A 97 12.18 -2.77 -26.90
N LYS A 98 12.71 -2.21 -27.97
CA LYS A 98 13.58 -1.03 -27.87
C LYS A 98 12.75 0.21 -27.53
N GLN A 99 13.33 1.11 -26.73
CA GLN A 99 12.67 2.39 -26.42
C GLN A 99 12.27 3.17 -27.68
N SER A 100 13.12 3.12 -28.75
CA SER A 100 12.84 3.77 -30.04
C SER A 100 11.64 3.19 -30.78
N GLU A 101 11.24 1.95 -30.48
CA GLU A 101 10.11 1.24 -31.09
C GLU A 101 8.81 1.42 -30.30
N PHE A 102 8.87 2.00 -29.10
CA PHE A 102 7.70 2.16 -28.22
C PHE A 102 6.59 3.05 -28.80
N GLY A 103 6.94 3.93 -29.75
CA GLY A 103 5.99 4.83 -30.42
C GLY A 103 5.43 5.93 -29.52
N ASN A 104 5.60 5.84 -28.22
CA ASN A 104 5.32 6.85 -27.20
C ASN A 104 3.92 7.49 -27.28
N LYS A 105 2.91 6.74 -27.72
CA LYS A 105 1.53 7.22 -27.78
C LYS A 105 0.87 7.07 -26.41
N GLY A 106 0.22 8.13 -25.95
CA GLY A 106 -0.58 8.13 -24.73
C GLY A 106 -1.93 8.79 -24.97
N GLN A 107 -2.76 8.86 -23.94
CA GLN A 107 -4.04 9.55 -24.01
C GLN A 107 -3.82 11.07 -23.87
N GLY A 108 -4.13 11.83 -24.91
CA GLY A 108 -4.01 13.29 -24.94
C GLY A 108 -2.58 13.85 -24.98
N THR A 109 -1.59 13.14 -24.46
CA THR A 109 -0.16 13.48 -24.49
C THR A 109 0.68 12.23 -24.64
N VAL A 110 2.01 12.40 -24.79
CA VAL A 110 2.95 11.27 -24.85
C VAL A 110 2.90 10.42 -23.55
N ALA A 111 3.15 9.11 -23.69
CA ALA A 111 3.18 8.22 -22.54
C ALA A 111 4.45 8.44 -21.67
N LEU A 112 5.61 8.49 -22.30
CA LEU A 112 6.89 8.81 -21.69
C LEU A 112 7.20 10.28 -21.94
N ASP A 113 6.98 11.11 -20.94
CA ASP A 113 7.22 12.55 -20.98
C ASP A 113 8.58 12.85 -20.34
N GLN A 114 9.55 13.22 -21.17
CA GLN A 114 10.90 13.51 -20.72
C GLN A 114 11.03 14.89 -20.07
N GLU A 115 10.19 15.85 -20.47
CA GLU A 115 10.18 17.21 -19.91
C GLU A 115 9.55 17.20 -18.50
N ALA A 116 8.33 16.65 -18.40
CA ALA A 116 7.64 16.50 -17.12
C ALA A 116 8.19 15.37 -16.23
N ARG A 117 9.07 14.52 -16.77
CA ARG A 117 9.66 13.35 -16.11
C ARG A 117 8.59 12.45 -15.52
N THR A 118 7.62 12.05 -16.35
CA THR A 118 6.52 11.15 -15.96
C THR A 118 6.30 10.06 -17.01
N MET A 119 5.85 8.90 -16.55
CA MET A 119 5.47 7.78 -17.40
C MET A 119 4.05 7.33 -17.07
N TRP A 120 3.18 7.33 -18.07
CA TRP A 120 1.73 7.17 -17.93
C TRP A 120 1.22 5.80 -18.38
N ILE A 121 2.05 5.02 -19.06
CA ILE A 121 1.78 3.64 -19.47
C ILE A 121 2.93 2.79 -18.96
N PHE A 122 2.62 1.73 -18.23
CA PHE A 122 3.64 0.94 -17.55
C PHE A 122 3.20 -0.51 -17.34
N GLU A 123 4.18 -1.36 -17.12
CA GLU A 123 3.95 -2.76 -16.77
C GLU A 123 3.52 -2.88 -15.30
N PRO A 124 2.57 -3.79 -14.97
CA PRO A 124 2.05 -3.96 -13.61
C PRO A 124 3.13 -4.19 -12.56
N HIS A 125 4.11 -5.03 -12.86
CA HIS A 125 5.20 -5.34 -11.93
C HIS A 125 6.10 -4.13 -11.63
N VAL A 126 6.17 -3.15 -12.55
CA VAL A 126 6.91 -1.89 -12.33
C VAL A 126 6.15 -1.04 -11.32
N ALA A 127 4.82 -0.92 -11.48
CA ALA A 127 3.99 -0.19 -10.54
C ALA A 127 4.08 -0.79 -9.13
N GLU A 128 3.97 -2.12 -9.00
CA GLU A 128 4.11 -2.80 -7.71
C GLU A 128 5.48 -2.52 -7.08
N ARG A 129 6.56 -2.65 -7.85
CA ARG A 129 7.91 -2.36 -7.36
C ARG A 129 8.06 -0.92 -6.89
N VAL A 130 7.48 0.04 -7.61
CA VAL A 130 7.49 1.45 -7.20
C VAL A 130 6.82 1.63 -5.84
N TYR A 131 5.68 0.99 -5.59
CA TYR A 131 5.02 1.04 -4.29
C TYR A 131 5.83 0.34 -3.20
N GLU A 132 6.38 -0.85 -3.48
CA GLU A 132 7.24 -1.58 -2.53
C GLU A 132 8.44 -0.75 -2.08
N ASP A 133 9.15 -0.16 -3.05
CA ASP A 133 10.33 0.66 -2.79
C ASP A 133 9.93 1.94 -2.01
N TRP A 134 8.80 2.56 -2.34
CA TRP A 134 8.34 3.76 -1.65
C TRP A 134 7.95 3.49 -0.20
N ILE A 135 7.19 2.43 0.03
CA ILE A 135 6.79 1.99 1.38
C ILE A 135 8.02 1.64 2.22
N LYS A 136 8.99 0.93 1.63
CA LYS A 136 10.26 0.60 2.27
C LYS A 136 11.09 1.84 2.60
N GLU A 137 11.24 2.78 1.65
CA GLU A 137 11.93 4.06 1.82
C GLU A 137 11.35 4.85 3.02
N MET A 138 10.02 4.86 3.12
CA MET A 138 9.30 5.53 4.20
C MET A 138 9.25 4.73 5.51
N GLN A 139 9.82 3.51 5.54
CA GLN A 139 9.80 2.63 6.70
C GLN A 139 8.38 2.37 7.25
N ILE A 140 7.43 2.13 6.35
CA ILE A 140 6.04 1.86 6.72
C ILE A 140 5.87 0.35 6.93
N PRO A 141 5.45 -0.12 8.11
CA PRO A 141 5.15 -1.53 8.33
C PRO A 141 3.93 -1.97 7.51
N VAL A 142 4.08 -3.11 6.81
CA VAL A 142 3.03 -3.71 5.98
C VAL A 142 2.70 -5.09 6.50
N PHE A 143 1.43 -5.32 6.76
CA PHE A 143 0.89 -6.60 7.23
C PHE A 143 0.00 -7.20 6.15
N ARG A 144 0.56 -8.11 5.35
CA ARG A 144 -0.11 -8.73 4.20
C ARG A 144 -0.94 -9.94 4.60
N ASN A 145 -1.83 -10.41 3.71
CA ASN A 145 -2.73 -11.53 3.93
C ASN A 145 -3.52 -11.37 5.24
N SER A 146 -3.95 -10.13 5.50
CA SER A 146 -4.58 -9.72 6.76
C SER A 146 -6.03 -9.29 6.48
N TRP A 147 -6.90 -10.30 6.28
CA TRP A 147 -8.32 -10.10 6.02
C TRP A 147 -9.05 -9.73 7.30
N LEU A 148 -9.89 -8.69 7.24
CA LEU A 148 -10.72 -8.27 8.36
C LEU A 148 -11.70 -9.38 8.77
N ASP A 149 -11.84 -9.63 10.07
CA ASP A 149 -12.98 -10.34 10.59
C ASP A 149 -14.22 -9.42 10.51
N ARG A 150 -14.98 -9.56 9.44
CA ARG A 150 -16.16 -8.72 9.17
C ARG A 150 -17.28 -8.91 10.19
N ALA A 151 -17.32 -10.07 10.86
CA ALA A 151 -18.41 -10.37 11.80
C ALA A 151 -18.22 -9.66 13.15
N SER A 152 -16.97 -9.61 13.64
CA SER A 152 -16.70 -9.12 15.01
C SER A 152 -15.41 -8.32 15.15
N GLY A 153 -14.64 -8.17 14.08
CA GLY A 153 -13.30 -7.59 14.12
C GLY A 153 -13.26 -6.09 14.38
N VAL A 154 -14.30 -5.33 14.03
CA VAL A 154 -14.32 -3.87 14.23
C VAL A 154 -14.81 -3.53 15.63
N LYS A 155 -13.93 -3.00 16.47
CA LYS A 155 -14.29 -2.53 17.82
C LYS A 155 -14.50 -1.03 17.83
N LYS A 156 -15.63 -0.59 18.41
CA LYS A 156 -16.02 0.82 18.53
C LYS A 156 -16.24 1.22 19.98
N THR A 157 -15.89 2.44 20.32
CA THR A 157 -16.22 3.06 21.60
C THR A 157 -16.77 4.47 21.31
N GLY A 158 -18.00 4.76 21.76
CA GLY A 158 -18.65 6.04 21.51
C GLY A 158 -18.74 6.40 20.01
N GLY A 159 -19.04 5.41 19.15
CA GLY A 159 -19.14 5.61 17.68
C GLY A 159 -17.80 5.67 16.94
N ARG A 160 -16.67 5.60 17.65
CA ARG A 160 -15.33 5.67 17.08
C ARG A 160 -14.70 4.28 17.01
N ILE A 161 -14.08 3.91 15.88
CA ILE A 161 -13.28 2.69 15.76
C ILE A 161 -12.01 2.85 16.62
N THR A 162 -11.73 1.86 17.46
CA THR A 162 -10.57 1.82 18.35
C THR A 162 -9.57 0.73 17.98
N SER A 163 -10.04 -0.36 17.38
CA SER A 163 -9.19 -1.42 16.85
C SER A 163 -9.91 -2.23 15.78
N ILE A 164 -9.11 -2.89 14.95
CA ILE A 164 -9.58 -3.87 13.97
C ILE A 164 -8.85 -5.20 14.18
N THR A 165 -9.59 -6.30 14.14
CA THR A 165 -9.07 -7.67 14.29
C THR A 165 -9.22 -8.42 12.99
N MET A 166 -8.15 -9.09 12.59
CA MET A 166 -8.10 -9.86 11.35
C MET A 166 -8.53 -11.31 11.60
N GLN A 167 -8.93 -12.03 10.54
CA GLN A 167 -9.27 -13.46 10.59
C GLN A 167 -8.15 -14.33 11.14
N ASN A 168 -6.89 -13.90 11.02
CA ASN A 168 -5.72 -14.58 11.59
C ASN A 168 -5.49 -14.26 13.08
N GLY A 169 -6.43 -13.57 13.74
CA GLY A 169 -6.40 -13.20 15.16
C GLY A 169 -5.54 -11.98 15.50
N LYS A 170 -4.81 -11.40 14.53
CA LYS A 170 -4.03 -10.18 14.78
C LYS A 170 -4.93 -8.98 14.94
N THR A 171 -4.63 -8.13 15.91
CA THR A 171 -5.39 -6.91 16.20
C THR A 171 -4.50 -5.68 16.03
N TYR A 172 -5.04 -4.65 15.39
CA TYR A 172 -4.39 -3.36 15.18
C TYR A 172 -5.21 -2.27 15.84
N ALA A 173 -4.58 -1.49 16.72
CA ALA A 173 -5.19 -0.34 17.38
C ALA A 173 -4.62 0.96 16.82
N ALA A 174 -5.46 1.98 16.66
CA ALA A 174 -5.04 3.28 16.17
C ALA A 174 -5.96 4.40 16.66
N ARG A 175 -5.46 5.64 16.51
CA ARG A 175 -6.27 6.85 16.75
C ARG A 175 -7.27 7.11 15.61
N MET A 176 -6.85 6.76 14.37
CA MET A 176 -7.65 6.93 13.15
C MET A 176 -7.53 5.68 12.27
N PHE A 177 -8.59 5.37 11.55
CA PHE A 177 -8.63 4.30 10.58
C PHE A 177 -9.05 4.87 9.22
N LEU A 178 -8.37 4.42 8.17
CA LEU A 178 -8.70 4.74 6.79
C LEU A 178 -9.04 3.42 6.09
N ASP A 179 -10.24 3.33 5.54
CA ASP A 179 -10.59 2.27 4.61
C ASP A 179 -10.15 2.68 3.20
N ALA A 180 -9.27 1.89 2.62
CA ALA A 180 -8.78 2.08 1.27
C ALA A 180 -8.89 0.76 0.48
N THR A 181 -9.90 -0.02 0.82
CA THR A 181 -10.37 -1.17 0.02
C THR A 181 -11.30 -0.70 -1.10
N TYR A 182 -11.69 -1.59 -1.98
CA TYR A 182 -12.73 -1.33 -2.98
C TYR A 182 -14.13 -1.55 -2.41
N GLU A 183 -14.24 -2.34 -1.35
CA GLU A 183 -15.50 -2.83 -0.77
C GLU A 183 -16.01 -1.96 0.38
N GLY A 184 -15.16 -1.20 1.05
CA GLY A 184 -15.51 -0.40 2.21
C GLY A 184 -15.74 -1.24 3.47
N ASP A 185 -14.90 -2.24 3.69
CA ASP A 185 -15.08 -3.26 4.74
C ASP A 185 -15.05 -2.73 6.18
N LEU A 186 -14.53 -1.53 6.44
CA LEU A 186 -14.52 -0.91 7.76
C LEU A 186 -15.76 -0.05 8.08
N MET A 187 -16.61 0.22 7.11
CA MET A 187 -17.76 1.12 7.25
C MET A 187 -19.02 0.45 7.80
#